data_862cd6073d9874a5f67d020a33986c0a
#
_entry.id   862cd6073d9874a5f67d020a33986c0a
#
_cell.length_a   1.000
_cell.length_b   1.000
_cell.length_c   1.000
_cell.angle_alpha   90.00
_cell.angle_beta   90.00
_cell.angle_gamma   90.00
#
_symmetry.space_group_name_H-M   'P 1'
#
loop_
_entity.id
_entity.type
_entity.pdbx_description
1 polymer ?
#
loop_
_entity_poly.entity_id
_entity_poly.type
_entity_poly.pdbx_seq_one_letter_code
_entity_poly.pdbx_strand_id
1 'polypeptide(L)'
;GSVVGEKIALAADVALKKKCPFIIISKSGGARMMEAGFSLMQMAKTSAKLTLLAKKKLPYISIVTDPTTGGVTASFAMLGDLNIAEPKALVAFAGPRVVRETIGRDLPEGFQTSEFVLEHGFLDKIVHRKDLKAFLAKTFLMLRS
;
A
#
# COMPACT_ATOMS: atom_id res chain seq x y z
N GLY A 1 1.85 -2.54 13.70
CA GLY A 1 1.69 -3.63 14.67
C GLY A 1 0.25 -4.14 14.77
N SER A 2 -0.03 -4.94 15.78
CA SER A 2 -1.31 -5.66 15.96
C SER A 2 -2.53 -4.75 15.95
N VAL A 3 -2.49 -3.60 16.62
CA VAL A 3 -3.58 -2.62 16.65
C VAL A 3 -3.90 -2.05 15.27
N VAL A 4 -2.88 -1.78 14.46
CA VAL A 4 -3.08 -1.26 13.10
C VAL A 4 -3.70 -2.33 12.20
N GLY A 5 -3.20 -3.56 12.27
CA GLY A 5 -3.75 -4.68 11.51
C GLY A 5 -5.21 -4.96 11.87
N GLU A 6 -5.55 -4.89 13.16
CA GLU A 6 -6.95 -5.01 13.62
C GLU A 6 -7.83 -3.90 13.05
N LYS A 7 -7.39 -2.64 13.13
CA LYS A 7 -8.14 -1.51 12.57
C LYS A 7 -8.38 -1.63 11.08
N ILE A 8 -7.39 -2.08 10.31
CA ILE A 8 -7.54 -2.32 8.87
C ILE A 8 -8.57 -3.44 8.63
N ALA A 9 -8.49 -4.54 9.39
CA ALA A 9 -9.43 -5.64 9.27
C ALA A 9 -10.87 -5.20 9.57
N LEU A 10 -11.08 -4.46 10.66
CA LEU A 10 -12.39 -3.90 11.02
C LEU A 10 -12.92 -2.91 9.98
N ALA A 11 -12.06 -2.06 9.42
CA ALA A 11 -12.45 -1.12 8.37
C ALA A 11 -12.87 -1.87 7.08
N ALA A 12 -12.17 -2.94 6.72
CA ALA A 12 -12.58 -3.81 5.62
C ALA A 12 -13.94 -4.47 5.86
N ASP A 13 -14.23 -4.90 7.11
CA ASP A 13 -15.56 -5.44 7.47
C ASP A 13 -16.66 -4.39 7.33
N VAL A 14 -16.37 -3.12 7.65
CA VAL A 14 -17.32 -2.01 7.41
C VAL A 14 -17.56 -1.81 5.92
N ALA A 15 -16.52 -1.84 5.10
CA ALA A 15 -16.65 -1.73 3.65
C ALA A 15 -17.50 -2.88 3.07
N LEU A 16 -17.28 -4.12 3.53
CA LEU A 16 -18.07 -5.29 3.17
C LEU A 16 -19.57 -5.12 3.52
N LYS A 17 -19.86 -4.68 4.75
CA LYS A 17 -21.25 -4.43 5.20
C LYS A 17 -21.94 -3.33 4.41
N LYS A 18 -21.23 -2.24 4.14
CA LYS A 18 -21.75 -1.08 3.40
C LYS A 18 -21.73 -1.27 1.89
N LYS A 19 -21.11 -2.33 1.40
CA LYS A 19 -20.92 -2.60 -0.04
C LYS A 19 -20.30 -1.39 -0.77
N CYS A 20 -19.25 -0.84 -0.21
CA CYS A 20 -18.57 0.34 -0.75
C CYS A 20 -17.08 0.05 -1.04
N PRO A 21 -16.45 0.82 -1.94
CA PRO A 21 -15.02 0.74 -2.17
C PRO A 21 -14.21 0.96 -0.89
N PHE A 22 -13.04 0.35 -0.83
CA PHE A 22 -12.13 0.47 0.29
C PHE A 22 -10.85 1.18 -0.14
N ILE A 23 -10.41 2.17 0.63
CA ILE A 23 -9.18 2.91 0.36
C ILE A 23 -8.29 2.84 1.58
N ILE A 24 -7.00 2.54 1.38
CA ILE A 24 -5.97 2.70 2.41
C ILE A 24 -4.92 3.68 1.90
N ILE A 25 -4.62 4.69 2.71
CA ILE A 25 -3.49 5.60 2.49
C ILE A 25 -2.38 5.19 3.46
N SER A 26 -1.28 4.70 2.91
CA SER A 26 -0.17 4.13 3.67
C SER A 26 0.98 5.11 3.82
N LYS A 27 1.48 5.25 5.05
CA LYS A 27 2.74 5.91 5.39
C LYS A 27 3.39 5.13 6.52
N SER A 28 4.45 4.36 6.23
CA SER A 28 5.01 3.45 7.22
C SER A 28 6.42 3.00 6.86
N GLY A 29 7.29 2.91 7.87
CA GLY A 29 8.61 2.26 7.76
C GLY A 29 8.57 0.73 7.83
N GLY A 30 7.39 0.10 7.91
CA GLY A 30 7.25 -1.36 7.93
C GLY A 30 6.61 -1.91 9.20
N ALA A 31 6.81 -3.21 9.43
CA ALA A 31 6.27 -3.92 10.59
C ALA A 31 6.96 -3.51 11.89
N ARG A 32 6.19 -3.43 12.97
CA ARG A 32 6.69 -3.07 14.29
C ARG A 32 7.53 -4.21 14.87
N MET A 33 8.84 -4.05 14.91
CA MET A 33 9.79 -5.10 15.35
C MET A 33 9.57 -5.52 16.79
N MET A 34 9.16 -4.62 17.68
CA MET A 34 8.92 -4.91 19.10
C MET A 34 7.75 -5.89 19.33
N GLU A 35 6.83 -6.02 18.36
CA GLU A 35 5.74 -6.97 18.42
C GLU A 35 6.08 -8.32 17.75
N ALA A 36 7.30 -8.45 17.23
CA ALA A 36 7.85 -9.68 16.61
C ALA A 36 6.82 -10.39 15.71
N GLY A 37 6.54 -11.67 15.96
CA GLY A 37 5.61 -12.47 15.18
C GLY A 37 4.18 -11.93 15.12
N PHE A 38 3.70 -11.24 16.15
CA PHE A 38 2.37 -10.63 16.14
C PHE A 38 2.25 -9.54 15.06
N SER A 39 3.31 -8.75 14.86
CA SER A 39 3.35 -7.76 13.81
C SER A 39 3.35 -8.40 12.42
N LEU A 40 4.11 -9.46 12.22
CA LEU A 40 4.15 -10.20 10.96
C LEU A 40 2.82 -10.88 10.63
N MET A 41 2.14 -11.45 11.62
CA MET A 41 0.83 -12.07 11.43
C MET A 41 -0.26 -11.09 11.01
N GLN A 42 -0.08 -9.78 11.23
CA GLN A 42 -1.00 -8.78 10.70
C GLN A 42 -0.97 -8.71 9.16
N MET A 43 0.16 -9.03 8.54
CA MET A 43 0.24 -9.11 7.08
C MET A 43 -0.73 -10.16 6.54
N ALA A 44 -0.72 -11.36 7.10
CA ALA A 44 -1.65 -12.43 6.74
C ALA A 44 -3.11 -12.04 7.03
N LYS A 45 -3.36 -11.46 8.20
CA LYS A 45 -4.71 -11.03 8.62
C LYS A 45 -5.32 -10.00 7.68
N THR A 46 -4.59 -8.95 7.36
CA THR A 46 -5.05 -7.89 6.46
C THR A 46 -5.25 -8.41 5.04
N SER A 47 -4.30 -9.19 4.51
CA SER A 47 -4.41 -9.79 3.18
C SER A 47 -5.62 -10.72 3.07
N ALA A 48 -5.89 -11.53 4.10
CA ALA A 48 -7.08 -12.38 4.13
C ALA A 48 -8.38 -11.57 4.11
N LYS A 49 -8.43 -10.41 4.78
CA LYS A 49 -9.60 -9.52 4.72
C LYS A 49 -9.79 -8.90 3.34
N LEU A 50 -8.72 -8.49 2.67
CA LEU A 50 -8.79 -7.95 1.31
C LEU A 50 -9.33 -8.98 0.31
N THR A 51 -9.02 -10.28 0.49
CA THR A 51 -9.60 -11.35 -0.34
C THR A 51 -11.13 -11.40 -0.24
N LEU A 52 -11.72 -11.03 0.89
CA LEU A 52 -13.18 -10.98 1.05
C LEU A 52 -13.79 -9.83 0.24
N LEU A 53 -13.11 -8.68 0.17
CA LEU A 53 -13.52 -7.56 -0.70
C LEU A 53 -13.51 -8.00 -2.16
N ALA A 54 -12.42 -8.60 -2.62
CA ALA A 54 -12.27 -9.11 -3.98
C ALA A 54 -13.38 -10.12 -4.34
N LYS A 55 -13.70 -11.09 -3.46
CA LYS A 55 -14.81 -12.03 -3.65
C LYS A 55 -16.17 -11.33 -3.80
N LYS A 56 -16.34 -10.15 -3.20
CA LYS A 56 -17.56 -9.34 -3.31
C LYS A 56 -17.49 -8.30 -4.43
N LYS A 57 -16.41 -8.30 -5.22
CA LYS A 57 -16.16 -7.34 -6.30
C LYS A 57 -16.19 -5.89 -5.80
N LEU A 58 -15.71 -5.65 -4.59
CA LEU A 58 -15.61 -4.32 -4.00
C LEU A 58 -14.20 -3.80 -4.24
N PRO A 59 -14.02 -2.67 -4.96
CA PRO A 59 -12.70 -2.16 -5.29
C PRO A 59 -11.89 -1.80 -4.04
N TYR A 60 -10.64 -2.23 -4.01
CA TYR A 60 -9.64 -1.81 -3.05
C TYR A 60 -8.60 -0.92 -3.73
N ILE A 61 -8.47 0.32 -3.31
CA ILE A 61 -7.47 1.26 -3.81
C ILE A 61 -6.41 1.48 -2.74
N SER A 62 -5.17 1.16 -3.07
CA SER A 62 -4.02 1.45 -2.22
C SER A 62 -3.34 2.73 -2.68
N ILE A 63 -3.11 3.65 -1.74
CA ILE A 63 -2.36 4.89 -1.97
C ILE A 63 -1.14 4.87 -1.07
N VAL A 64 0.04 4.81 -1.69
CA VAL A 64 1.32 4.80 -0.96
C VAL A 64 1.92 6.19 -0.94
N THR A 65 2.31 6.63 0.25
CA THR A 65 2.93 7.94 0.48
C THR A 65 4.35 7.75 1.03
N ASP A 66 5.10 8.82 1.16
CA ASP A 66 6.50 8.79 1.60
C ASP A 66 6.66 8.73 3.13
N PRO A 67 7.37 7.73 3.66
CA PRO A 67 7.76 6.47 3.06
C PRO A 67 6.68 5.39 3.20
N THR A 68 6.67 4.39 2.31
CA THR A 68 5.92 3.15 2.52
C THR A 68 6.85 1.98 2.23
N THR A 69 7.25 1.23 3.26
CA THR A 69 8.31 0.22 3.17
C THR A 69 8.01 -1.04 3.99
N GLY A 70 8.86 -2.04 3.87
CA GLY A 70 8.89 -3.26 4.69
C GLY A 70 7.64 -4.12 4.58
N GLY A 71 7.17 -4.63 5.70
CA GLY A 71 5.98 -5.50 5.77
C GLY A 71 4.69 -4.85 5.31
N VAL A 72 4.62 -3.52 5.21
CA VAL A 72 3.46 -2.80 4.67
C VAL A 72 3.39 -2.94 3.16
N THR A 73 4.49 -2.71 2.43
CA THR A 73 4.57 -2.97 1.00
C THR A 73 4.46 -4.45 0.68
N ALA A 74 5.05 -5.32 1.49
CA ALA A 74 4.95 -6.78 1.31
C ALA A 74 3.57 -7.36 1.66
N SER A 75 2.57 -6.52 1.95
CA SER A 75 1.21 -6.95 2.27
C SER A 75 0.18 -5.98 1.67
N PHE A 76 -0.69 -5.43 2.47
CA PHE A 76 -1.87 -4.71 2.02
C PHE A 76 -1.57 -3.50 1.10
N ALA A 77 -0.41 -2.84 1.24
CA ALA A 77 -0.12 -1.65 0.44
C ALA A 77 0.16 -1.93 -1.06
N MET A 78 0.43 -3.18 -1.43
CA MET A 78 0.66 -3.58 -2.83
C MET A 78 -0.39 -4.60 -3.32
N LEU A 79 -1.51 -4.74 -2.62
CA LEU A 79 -2.60 -5.64 -2.97
C LEU A 79 -3.85 -4.90 -3.46
N GLY A 80 -3.72 -3.62 -3.83
CA GLY A 80 -4.83 -2.86 -4.41
C GLY A 80 -5.23 -3.38 -5.79
N ASP A 81 -6.50 -3.29 -6.12
CA ASP A 81 -6.96 -3.38 -7.51
C ASP A 81 -6.41 -2.19 -8.32
N LEU A 82 -6.05 -1.11 -7.62
CA LEU A 82 -5.33 0.04 -8.13
C LEU A 82 -4.31 0.50 -7.07
N ASN A 83 -3.03 0.49 -7.44
CA ASN A 83 -1.91 0.93 -6.60
C ASN A 83 -1.42 2.30 -7.06
N ILE A 84 -1.65 3.33 -6.25
CA ILE A 84 -1.31 4.72 -6.56
C ILE A 84 -0.20 5.19 -5.61
N ALA A 85 0.72 6.00 -6.11
CA ALA A 85 1.72 6.65 -5.27
C ALA A 85 1.66 8.18 -5.37
N GLU A 86 2.14 8.87 -4.33
CA GLU A 86 2.49 10.27 -4.44
C GLU A 86 3.84 10.43 -5.17
N PRO A 87 4.09 11.55 -5.86
CA PRO A 87 5.37 11.81 -6.51
C PRO A 87 6.53 11.74 -5.52
N LYS A 88 7.64 11.16 -5.94
CA LYS A 88 8.89 11.03 -5.18
C LYS A 88 8.77 10.27 -3.85
N ALA A 89 7.68 9.55 -3.62
CA ALA A 89 7.53 8.72 -2.43
C ALA A 89 8.53 7.57 -2.45
N LEU A 90 9.16 7.30 -1.31
CA LEU A 90 9.97 6.09 -1.11
C LEU A 90 9.03 4.88 -0.96
N VAL A 91 9.08 3.98 -1.93
CA VAL A 91 8.29 2.74 -1.95
C VAL A 91 9.25 1.56 -2.10
N ALA A 92 9.39 0.77 -1.04
CA ALA A 92 10.40 -0.29 -1.01
C ALA A 92 10.02 -1.43 -0.05
N PHE A 93 10.64 -2.59 -0.19
CA PHE A 93 10.66 -3.57 0.89
C PHE A 93 11.82 -3.26 1.83
N ALA A 94 13.06 -3.52 1.44
CA ALA A 94 14.23 -3.10 2.18
C ALA A 94 14.53 -1.63 1.87
N GLY A 95 14.69 -0.80 2.90
CA GLY A 95 15.03 0.61 2.73
C GLY A 95 16.40 0.81 2.06
N PRO A 96 16.66 1.98 1.43
CA PRO A 96 17.89 2.25 0.66
C PRO A 96 19.17 2.01 1.46
N ARG A 97 19.16 2.32 2.76
CA ARG A 97 20.32 2.09 3.64
C ARG A 97 20.66 0.60 3.74
N VAL A 98 19.66 -0.24 3.98
CA VAL A 98 19.84 -1.69 4.11
C VAL A 98 20.35 -2.29 2.80
N VAL A 99 19.77 -1.87 1.66
CA VAL A 99 20.23 -2.32 0.35
C VAL A 99 21.68 -1.94 0.11
N ARG A 100 22.05 -0.67 0.35
CA ARG A 100 23.43 -0.17 0.18
C ARG A 100 24.42 -0.95 1.04
N GLU A 101 24.10 -1.16 2.33
CA GLU A 101 24.95 -1.92 3.24
C GLU A 101 25.11 -3.39 2.80
N THR A 102 24.05 -3.98 2.22
CA THR A 102 24.07 -5.38 1.79
C THR A 102 24.88 -5.59 0.52
N ILE A 103 24.72 -4.70 -0.48
CA ILE A 103 25.39 -4.85 -1.78
C ILE A 103 26.77 -4.18 -1.82
N GLY A 104 27.12 -3.35 -0.83
CA GLY A 104 28.39 -2.64 -0.74
C GLY A 104 28.63 -1.61 -1.86
N ARG A 105 27.56 -1.08 -2.47
CA ARG A 105 27.63 -0.11 -3.57
C ARG A 105 26.63 1.01 -3.38
N ASP A 106 26.92 2.16 -3.98
CA ASP A 106 25.95 3.24 -4.07
C ASP A 106 24.78 2.87 -4.97
N LEU A 107 23.61 3.36 -4.59
CA LEU A 107 22.37 3.11 -5.32
C LEU A 107 22.21 4.13 -6.45
N PRO A 108 21.61 3.75 -7.58
CA PRO A 108 21.28 4.68 -8.64
C PRO A 108 20.42 5.85 -8.14
N GLU A 109 20.57 7.00 -8.78
CA GLU A 109 19.70 8.14 -8.50
C GLU A 109 18.23 7.77 -8.75
N GLY A 110 17.34 8.19 -7.84
CA GLY A 110 15.93 7.88 -7.92
C GLY A 110 15.55 6.44 -7.56
N PHE A 111 16.50 5.61 -7.13
CA PHE A 111 16.23 4.23 -6.74
C PHE A 111 15.14 4.15 -5.65
N GLN A 112 14.16 3.29 -5.86
CA GLN A 112 13.00 3.08 -4.99
C GLN A 112 12.06 4.31 -4.84
N THR A 113 12.20 5.34 -5.67
CA THR A 113 11.16 6.37 -5.76
C THR A 113 9.89 5.81 -6.43
N SER A 114 8.77 6.46 -6.22
CA SER A 114 7.50 6.09 -6.88
C SER A 114 7.63 6.05 -8.41
N GLU A 115 8.43 6.95 -8.99
CA GLU A 115 8.73 6.98 -10.43
C GLU A 115 9.46 5.69 -10.87
N PHE A 116 10.52 5.33 -10.14
CA PHE A 116 11.26 4.10 -10.39
C PHE A 116 10.35 2.86 -10.27
N VAL A 117 9.52 2.81 -9.22
CA VAL A 117 8.62 1.69 -8.95
C VAL A 117 7.51 1.58 -10.00
N LEU A 118 7.03 2.73 -10.51
CA LEU A 118 6.07 2.79 -11.62
C LEU A 118 6.68 2.24 -12.92
N GLU A 119 7.90 2.66 -13.28
CA GLU A 119 8.62 2.17 -14.47
C GLU A 119 8.85 0.65 -14.43
N HIS A 120 8.97 0.07 -13.23
CA HIS A 120 9.12 -1.37 -13.04
C HIS A 120 7.78 -2.12 -12.90
N GLY A 121 6.66 -1.46 -13.13
CA GLY A 121 5.34 -2.10 -13.22
C GLY A 121 4.70 -2.47 -11.87
N PHE A 122 5.15 -1.91 -10.75
CA PHE A 122 4.57 -2.16 -9.42
C PHE A 122 3.50 -1.14 -9.01
N LEU A 123 3.38 -0.05 -9.74
CA LEU A 123 2.35 0.97 -9.52
C LEU A 123 1.55 1.17 -10.81
N ASP A 124 0.30 1.55 -10.66
CA ASP A 124 -0.58 1.89 -11.79
C ASP A 124 -0.50 3.36 -12.15
N LYS A 125 -0.28 4.22 -11.15
CA LYS A 125 -0.21 5.67 -11.37
C LYS A 125 0.46 6.43 -10.23
N ILE A 126 1.10 7.54 -10.60
CA ILE A 126 1.54 8.59 -9.66
C ILE A 126 0.54 9.74 -9.73
N VAL A 127 0.01 10.16 -8.57
CA VAL A 127 -0.97 11.23 -8.46
C VAL A 127 -0.58 12.17 -7.33
N HIS A 128 -0.46 13.46 -7.62
CA HIS A 128 -0.18 14.46 -6.61
C HIS A 128 -1.35 14.58 -5.63
N ARG A 129 -1.05 14.75 -4.35
CA ARG A 129 -2.05 14.81 -3.25
C ARG A 129 -3.21 15.76 -3.54
N LYS A 130 -2.94 16.93 -4.12
CA LYS A 130 -3.97 17.91 -4.48
C LYS A 130 -4.99 17.40 -5.50
N ASP A 131 -4.59 16.45 -6.35
CA ASP A 131 -5.39 15.92 -7.46
C ASP A 131 -6.08 14.60 -7.10
N LEU A 132 -5.71 13.98 -5.96
CA LEU A 132 -6.21 12.66 -5.53
C LEU A 132 -7.74 12.61 -5.45
N LYS A 133 -8.39 13.64 -4.90
CA LYS A 133 -9.86 13.67 -4.76
C LYS A 133 -10.55 13.60 -6.12
N ALA A 134 -10.10 14.41 -7.07
CA ALA A 134 -10.67 14.44 -8.43
C ALA A 134 -10.39 13.13 -9.18
N PHE A 135 -9.15 12.61 -9.04
CA PHE A 135 -8.77 11.34 -9.63
C PHE A 135 -9.63 10.19 -9.10
N LEU A 136 -9.78 10.05 -7.78
CA LEU A 136 -10.59 9.00 -7.16
C LEU A 136 -12.06 9.10 -7.56
N ALA A 137 -12.62 10.30 -7.60
CA ALA A 137 -14.01 10.50 -8.03
C ALA A 137 -14.22 9.97 -9.47
N LYS A 138 -13.32 10.30 -10.39
CA LYS A 138 -13.36 9.80 -11.77
C LYS A 138 -13.18 8.28 -11.83
N THR A 139 -12.24 7.73 -11.06
CA THR A 139 -12.00 6.28 -10.99
C THR A 139 -13.25 5.54 -10.53
N PHE A 140 -13.90 6.00 -9.47
CA PHE A 140 -15.13 5.34 -8.98
C PHE A 140 -16.31 5.44 -9.94
N LEU A 141 -16.40 6.49 -10.73
CA LEU A 141 -17.41 6.57 -11.80
C LEU A 141 -17.18 5.47 -12.86
N MET A 142 -15.92 5.21 -13.22
CA MET A 142 -15.58 4.16 -14.18
C MET A 142 -15.77 2.74 -13.61
N LEU A 143 -15.55 2.54 -12.32
CA LEU A 143 -15.71 1.24 -11.67
C LEU A 143 -17.18 0.89 -11.33
N ARG A 144 -18.12 1.82 -11.51
CA ARG A 144 -19.57 1.59 -11.32
C ARG A 144 -20.28 1.04 -12.55
N SER A 145 -19.60 1.10 -13.71
CA SER A 145 -20.10 0.50 -14.95
C SER A 145 -19.81 -1.01 -14.93
#